data_934c1746267942f084f1e5f4275a801b
#
_entry.id   934c1746267942f084f1e5f4275a801b
#
_cell.length_a   1.000
_cell.length_b   1.000
_cell.length_c   1.000
_cell.angle_alpha   90.00
_cell.angle_beta   90.00
_cell.angle_gamma   90.00
#
_symmetry.space_group_name_H-M   'P 1'
#
loop_
_entity.id
_entity.type
_entity.pdbx_description
1 polymer ?
#
loop_
_entity_poly.entity_id
_entity_poly.type
_entity_poly.pdbx_seq_one_letter_code
_entity_poly.pdbx_strand_id
1 'polypeptide(L)'
;MKKPVVIGLAIAAIVAVIAGGTWWYQSRQDDGLTLYGNVDIRTVNISFRVGGRLASMNVDEGDAIKAGQVLGELDHAPYENALMQAKAGVSVAQAQYDLMLAGYRDEEIAQAAAAVRQAQAAYDYAQNFYNRQQGLWKSRTISANDLENARSSRDQAQATLKSAQDKLSQYRTGNREQDIAQAKASLEQAKAQLAQAQLDLQDTTLIAPANGTLLTRAVEPGSMLNAGSTVLTLSLTRPVWVRAYVDERNLSQTQPGRDILLYTDGRPDKPYHGKIGFVSPTAEFTPKTVETPDLRTDLVYRLRIIVTDADDALRQGMPVTVKFNDEARHE
;
A
#
# COMPACT_ATOMS: atom_id res chain seq x y z
N MET A 1 -42.99 49.60 -73.89
CA MET A 1 -41.73 49.72 -73.05
C MET A 1 -41.94 49.14 -71.62
N LYS A 2 -42.66 48.03 -71.45
CA LYS A 2 -42.88 47.46 -70.10
C LYS A 2 -42.36 46.00 -69.93
N LYS A 3 -41.95 45.31 -71.00
CA LYS A 3 -41.51 43.89 -70.92
C LYS A 3 -40.14 43.70 -70.38
N PRO A 4 -39.07 44.54 -70.57
CA PRO A 4 -37.72 44.29 -70.01
C PRO A 4 -37.64 44.50 -68.49
N VAL A 5 -38.49 45.38 -67.93
CA VAL A 5 -38.51 45.64 -66.49
C VAL A 5 -39.10 44.44 -65.68
N VAL A 6 -40.10 43.79 -66.25
CA VAL A 6 -40.71 42.59 -65.62
C VAL A 6 -39.78 41.40 -65.66
N ILE A 7 -38.99 41.23 -66.70
CA ILE A 7 -37.96 40.19 -66.81
C ILE A 7 -36.84 40.46 -65.83
N GLY A 8 -36.39 41.71 -65.66
CA GLY A 8 -35.39 42.09 -64.67
C GLY A 8 -35.83 41.80 -63.23
N LEU A 9 -37.10 42.10 -62.89
CA LEU A 9 -37.67 41.82 -61.60
C LEU A 9 -37.81 40.30 -61.32
N ALA A 10 -38.12 39.52 -62.32
CA ALA A 10 -38.21 38.05 -62.20
C ALA A 10 -36.83 37.41 -61.97
N ILE A 11 -35.82 37.87 -62.68
CA ILE A 11 -34.43 37.42 -62.48
C ILE A 11 -33.93 37.78 -61.05
N ALA A 12 -34.17 39.03 -60.61
CA ALA A 12 -33.82 39.46 -59.26
C ALA A 12 -34.52 38.61 -58.14
N ALA A 13 -35.77 38.27 -58.35
CA ALA A 13 -36.56 37.39 -57.43
C ALA A 13 -35.95 35.95 -57.38
N ILE A 14 -35.59 35.41 -58.55
CA ILE A 14 -34.99 34.09 -58.64
C ILE A 14 -33.59 34.06 -57.94
N VAL A 15 -32.77 35.09 -58.15
CA VAL A 15 -31.46 35.22 -57.47
C VAL A 15 -31.64 35.38 -55.98
N ALA A 16 -32.61 36.15 -55.50
CA ALA A 16 -32.90 36.28 -54.08
C ALA A 16 -33.39 34.96 -53.45
N VAL A 17 -34.19 34.16 -54.14
CA VAL A 17 -34.63 32.84 -53.68
C VAL A 17 -33.46 31.85 -53.65
N ILE A 18 -32.57 31.87 -54.64
CA ILE A 18 -31.43 31.02 -54.70
C ILE A 18 -30.42 31.43 -53.59
N ALA A 19 -30.14 32.73 -53.40
CA ALA A 19 -29.27 33.24 -52.35
C ALA A 19 -29.83 32.99 -50.94
N GLY A 20 -31.15 33.18 -50.75
CA GLY A 20 -31.82 32.85 -49.50
C GLY A 20 -31.87 31.33 -49.24
N GLY A 21 -32.08 30.53 -50.28
CA GLY A 21 -32.06 29.08 -50.19
C GLY A 21 -30.67 28.51 -49.88
N THR A 22 -29.61 29.06 -50.52
CA THR A 22 -28.23 28.66 -50.23
C THR A 22 -27.78 29.12 -48.85
N TRP A 23 -28.14 30.34 -48.42
CA TRP A 23 -27.86 30.81 -47.07
C TRP A 23 -28.59 29.99 -46.00
N TRP A 24 -29.86 29.64 -46.24
CA TRP A 24 -30.63 28.77 -45.34
C TRP A 24 -30.11 27.33 -45.33
N TYR A 25 -29.69 26.80 -46.47
CA TYR A 25 -29.08 25.47 -46.57
C TYR A 25 -27.70 25.42 -45.90
N GLN A 26 -26.85 26.44 -46.07
CA GLN A 26 -25.53 26.58 -45.45
C GLN A 26 -25.64 26.81 -43.94
N SER A 27 -26.63 27.60 -43.50
CA SER A 27 -26.89 27.83 -42.07
C SER A 27 -27.41 26.57 -41.34
N ARG A 28 -27.86 25.55 -42.05
CA ARG A 28 -28.23 24.24 -41.47
C ARG A 28 -27.11 23.21 -41.49
N GLN A 29 -26.02 23.47 -42.19
CA GLN A 29 -24.89 22.50 -42.29
C GLN A 29 -23.78 22.71 -41.25
N ASP A 30 -23.84 23.73 -40.41
CA ASP A 30 -22.82 24.03 -39.42
C ASP A 30 -23.11 23.53 -38.01
N ASP A 31 -24.02 22.60 -37.83
CA ASP A 31 -24.14 21.89 -36.58
C ASP A 31 -23.05 20.76 -36.53
N GLY A 32 -21.83 21.11 -36.18
CA GLY A 32 -20.74 20.16 -35.90
C GLY A 32 -21.22 19.05 -34.93
N LEU A 33 -20.59 17.90 -34.98
CA LEU A 33 -20.98 16.76 -34.15
C LEU A 33 -21.11 17.20 -32.69
N THR A 34 -22.33 17.10 -32.16
CA THR A 34 -22.65 17.42 -30.77
C THR A 34 -23.01 16.13 -30.05
N LEU A 35 -22.29 15.84 -28.96
CA LEU A 35 -22.57 14.69 -28.12
C LEU A 35 -23.06 15.17 -26.76
N TYR A 36 -23.83 14.31 -26.10
CA TYR A 36 -24.34 14.56 -24.75
C TYR A 36 -23.70 13.59 -23.77
N GLY A 37 -23.40 14.09 -22.59
CA GLY A 37 -22.77 13.29 -21.55
C GLY A 37 -22.97 13.87 -20.16
N ASN A 38 -22.43 13.20 -19.19
CA ASN A 38 -22.49 13.60 -17.79
C ASN A 38 -21.10 13.62 -17.18
N VAL A 39 -20.88 14.55 -16.28
CA VAL A 39 -19.67 14.59 -15.45
C VAL A 39 -19.58 13.33 -14.59
N ASP A 40 -18.43 12.68 -14.63
CA ASP A 40 -18.14 11.46 -13.88
C ASP A 40 -16.89 11.69 -13.01
N ILE A 41 -17.07 11.77 -11.70
CA ILE A 41 -16.00 12.00 -10.74
C ILE A 41 -15.79 10.69 -9.97
N ARG A 42 -14.54 10.30 -9.78
CA ARG A 42 -14.24 9.10 -8.99
C ARG A 42 -14.55 9.31 -7.53
N THR A 43 -15.12 8.29 -6.93
CA THR A 43 -15.32 8.22 -5.49
C THR A 43 -14.36 7.18 -4.89
N VAL A 44 -13.93 7.44 -3.66
CA VAL A 44 -13.12 6.52 -2.87
C VAL A 44 -13.86 6.24 -1.57
N ASN A 45 -14.06 4.97 -1.28
CA ASN A 45 -14.57 4.54 0.02
C ASN A 45 -13.40 4.47 1.00
N ILE A 46 -13.51 5.22 2.09
CA ILE A 46 -12.50 5.31 3.15
C ILE A 46 -12.96 4.42 4.31
N SER A 47 -12.04 3.59 4.77
CA SER A 47 -12.28 2.64 5.86
C SER A 47 -11.05 2.55 6.77
N PHE A 48 -11.25 2.17 8.03
CA PHE A 48 -10.16 1.80 8.92
C PHE A 48 -9.59 0.44 8.52
N ARG A 49 -8.28 0.27 8.66
CA ARG A 49 -7.60 -1.02 8.41
C ARG A 49 -7.72 -1.97 9.59
N VAL A 50 -8.07 -1.44 10.76
CA VAL A 50 -8.28 -2.18 12.00
C VAL A 50 -9.70 -1.96 12.52
N GLY A 51 -10.22 -2.86 13.34
CA GLY A 51 -11.57 -2.77 13.92
C GLY A 51 -11.56 -2.05 15.27
N GLY A 52 -12.68 -1.48 15.67
CA GLY A 52 -12.80 -0.83 16.98
C GLY A 52 -14.01 0.07 17.11
N ARG A 53 -14.16 0.68 18.28
CA ARG A 53 -15.21 1.67 18.50
C ARG A 53 -14.76 3.03 17.95
N LEU A 54 -15.58 3.65 17.11
CA LEU A 54 -15.34 5.01 16.62
C LEU A 54 -15.43 5.98 17.80
N ALA A 55 -14.30 6.63 18.14
CA ALA A 55 -14.21 7.59 19.23
C ALA A 55 -14.65 9.00 18.79
N SER A 56 -14.14 9.44 17.63
CA SER A 56 -14.43 10.76 17.09
C SER A 56 -14.50 10.76 15.57
N MET A 57 -15.26 11.72 15.03
CA MET A 57 -15.31 12.06 13.61
C MET A 57 -15.19 13.58 13.49
N ASN A 58 -14.22 14.04 12.71
CA ASN A 58 -13.83 15.45 12.63
C ASN A 58 -14.36 16.15 11.38
N VAL A 59 -15.13 15.45 10.57
CA VAL A 59 -15.61 15.91 9.27
C VAL A 59 -17.08 15.53 9.06
N ASP A 60 -17.79 16.32 8.23
CA ASP A 60 -19.18 16.07 7.90
C ASP A 60 -19.43 16.11 6.38
N GLU A 61 -20.62 15.69 5.96
CA GLU A 61 -21.01 15.66 4.54
C GLU A 61 -20.95 17.07 3.95
N GLY A 62 -20.33 17.18 2.77
CA GLY A 62 -20.09 18.44 2.08
C GLY A 62 -18.76 19.12 2.40
N ASP A 63 -18.01 18.66 3.40
CA ASP A 63 -16.71 19.23 3.77
C ASP A 63 -15.67 19.01 2.65
N ALA A 64 -14.84 20.04 2.46
CA ALA A 64 -13.67 19.96 1.59
C ALA A 64 -12.50 19.34 2.34
N ILE A 65 -12.03 18.20 1.88
CA ILE A 65 -11.00 17.40 2.51
C ILE A 65 -9.67 17.56 1.79
N LYS A 66 -8.58 17.67 2.55
CA LYS A 66 -7.21 17.70 2.03
C LYS A 66 -6.51 16.36 2.27
N ALA A 67 -5.66 15.95 1.34
CA ALA A 67 -4.81 14.78 1.50
C ALA A 67 -3.97 14.89 2.80
N GLY A 68 -3.92 13.81 3.59
CA GLY A 68 -3.24 13.77 4.88
C GLY A 68 -4.05 14.33 6.06
N GLN A 69 -5.25 14.87 5.84
CA GLN A 69 -6.12 15.35 6.92
C GLN A 69 -6.67 14.18 7.73
N VAL A 70 -6.69 14.34 9.07
CA VAL A 70 -7.32 13.37 9.98
C VAL A 70 -8.83 13.53 9.91
N LEU A 71 -9.52 12.44 9.56
CA LEU A 71 -10.97 12.41 9.36
C LEU A 71 -11.71 11.91 10.60
N GLY A 72 -11.12 10.97 11.33
CA GLY A 72 -11.69 10.38 12.53
C GLY A 72 -10.72 9.45 13.23
N GLU A 73 -11.07 9.00 14.42
CA GLU A 73 -10.22 8.17 15.26
C GLU A 73 -11.04 7.06 15.94
N LEU A 74 -10.47 5.87 16.01
CA LEU A 74 -10.97 4.80 16.85
C LEU A 74 -10.50 4.98 18.31
N ASP A 75 -11.08 4.24 19.22
CA ASP A 75 -10.60 4.13 20.60
C ASP A 75 -9.20 3.50 20.62
N HIS A 76 -8.19 4.28 20.99
CA HIS A 76 -6.78 3.89 21.00
C HIS A 76 -6.40 2.94 22.14
N ALA A 77 -7.16 2.96 23.25
CA ALA A 77 -6.75 2.27 24.48
C ALA A 77 -6.42 0.77 24.32
N PRO A 78 -7.17 -0.04 23.55
CA PRO A 78 -6.83 -1.44 23.32
C PRO A 78 -5.51 -1.59 22.56
N TYR A 79 -5.23 -0.72 21.60
CA TYR A 79 -4.03 -0.71 20.75
C TYR A 79 -2.80 -0.22 21.50
N GLU A 80 -2.93 0.78 22.38
CA GLU A 80 -1.86 1.23 23.26
C GLU A 80 -1.45 0.13 24.25
N ASN A 81 -2.41 -0.61 24.79
CA ASN A 81 -2.14 -1.76 25.66
C ASN A 81 -1.40 -2.88 24.87
N ALA A 82 -1.83 -3.18 23.66
CA ALA A 82 -1.17 -4.16 22.79
C ALA A 82 0.27 -3.72 22.46
N LEU A 83 0.48 -2.44 22.16
CA LEU A 83 1.81 -1.87 21.94
C LEU A 83 2.70 -2.00 23.19
N MET A 84 2.17 -1.71 24.36
CA MET A 84 2.90 -1.84 25.63
C MET A 84 3.30 -3.30 25.89
N GLN A 85 2.39 -4.24 25.64
CA GLN A 85 2.66 -5.67 25.76
C GLN A 85 3.76 -6.13 24.78
N ALA A 86 3.69 -5.70 23.53
CA ALA A 86 4.71 -6.03 22.51
C ALA A 86 6.09 -5.45 22.88
N LYS A 87 6.15 -4.22 23.40
CA LYS A 87 7.40 -3.61 23.93
C LYS A 87 8.00 -4.44 25.06
N ALA A 88 7.18 -4.88 26.01
CA ALA A 88 7.64 -5.76 27.09
C ALA A 88 8.17 -7.08 26.55
N GLY A 89 7.51 -7.66 25.55
CA GLY A 89 7.96 -8.87 24.85
C GLY A 89 9.35 -8.72 24.23
N VAL A 90 9.62 -7.60 23.56
CA VAL A 90 10.96 -7.29 23.03
C VAL A 90 12.00 -7.22 24.15
N SER A 91 11.67 -6.57 25.27
CA SER A 91 12.60 -6.45 26.40
C SER A 91 12.97 -7.80 26.99
N VAL A 92 12.01 -8.72 27.10
CA VAL A 92 12.24 -10.09 27.59
C VAL A 92 13.13 -10.87 26.59
N ALA A 93 12.78 -10.82 25.30
CA ALA A 93 13.55 -11.53 24.27
C ALA A 93 14.99 -10.96 24.13
N GLN A 94 15.16 -9.64 24.29
CA GLN A 94 16.47 -8.99 24.30
C GLN A 94 17.31 -9.48 25.49
N ALA A 95 16.74 -9.48 26.69
CA ALA A 95 17.45 -9.95 27.89
C ALA A 95 17.88 -11.43 27.77
N GLN A 96 17.04 -12.26 27.15
CA GLN A 96 17.38 -13.67 26.88
C GLN A 96 18.51 -13.81 25.86
N TYR A 97 18.49 -13.00 24.80
CA TYR A 97 19.57 -12.99 23.81
C TYR A 97 20.89 -12.52 24.43
N ASP A 98 20.85 -11.45 25.23
CA ASP A 98 22.03 -10.92 25.91
C ASP A 98 22.60 -11.94 26.92
N LEU A 99 21.73 -12.67 27.62
CA LEU A 99 22.15 -13.78 28.51
C LEU A 99 22.88 -14.88 27.74
N MET A 100 22.36 -15.25 26.54
CA MET A 100 23.04 -16.26 25.71
C MET A 100 24.36 -15.77 25.17
N LEU A 101 24.50 -14.49 24.84
CA LEU A 101 25.78 -13.89 24.41
C LEU A 101 26.79 -13.77 25.54
N ALA A 102 26.35 -13.41 26.74
CA ALA A 102 27.22 -13.27 27.90
C ALA A 102 27.89 -14.58 28.30
N GLY A 103 27.24 -15.72 28.04
CA GLY A 103 27.77 -17.03 28.36
C GLY A 103 27.88 -17.27 29.86
N TYR A 104 28.99 -17.95 30.29
CA TYR A 104 29.26 -18.25 31.70
C TYR A 104 29.92 -17.07 32.40
N ARG A 105 29.65 -16.94 33.69
CA ARG A 105 30.26 -15.88 34.53
C ARG A 105 31.76 -16.11 34.76
N ASP A 106 32.49 -15.04 34.94
CA ASP A 106 33.95 -15.11 35.22
C ASP A 106 34.26 -15.97 36.43
N GLU A 107 33.40 -16.01 37.46
CA GLU A 107 33.54 -16.83 38.65
C GLU A 107 33.41 -18.32 38.32
N GLU A 108 32.51 -18.71 37.43
CA GLU A 108 32.30 -20.10 36.99
C GLU A 108 33.53 -20.59 36.19
N ILE A 109 34.05 -19.73 35.32
CA ILE A 109 35.26 -19.99 34.54
C ILE A 109 36.48 -20.13 35.49
N ALA A 110 36.60 -19.25 36.49
CA ALA A 110 37.65 -19.29 37.48
C ALA A 110 37.61 -20.56 38.35
N GLN A 111 36.39 -20.99 38.72
CA GLN A 111 36.16 -22.24 39.45
C GLN A 111 36.58 -23.47 38.62
N ALA A 112 36.18 -23.52 37.34
CA ALA A 112 36.58 -24.59 36.43
C ALA A 112 38.10 -24.60 36.21
N ALA A 113 38.75 -23.44 36.12
CA ALA A 113 40.20 -23.31 36.01
C ALA A 113 40.90 -23.81 37.29
N ALA A 114 40.33 -23.60 38.49
CA ALA A 114 40.88 -24.14 39.74
C ALA A 114 40.75 -25.66 39.78
N ALA A 115 39.66 -26.25 39.31
CA ALA A 115 39.49 -27.70 39.18
C ALA A 115 40.53 -28.32 38.24
N VAL A 116 40.86 -27.65 37.11
CA VAL A 116 41.96 -28.10 36.24
C VAL A 116 43.28 -28.10 36.95
N ARG A 117 43.63 -27.05 37.72
CA ARG A 117 44.88 -26.99 38.48
C ARG A 117 44.98 -28.13 39.54
N GLN A 118 43.88 -28.44 40.24
CA GLN A 118 43.79 -29.52 41.17
C GLN A 118 44.01 -30.88 40.50
N ALA A 119 43.34 -31.16 39.40
CA ALA A 119 43.45 -32.40 38.62
C ALA A 119 44.87 -32.54 38.02
N GLN A 120 45.47 -31.43 37.57
CA GLN A 120 46.85 -31.41 37.07
C GLN A 120 47.84 -31.83 38.15
N ALA A 121 47.76 -31.29 39.38
CA ALA A 121 48.61 -31.65 40.46
C ALA A 121 48.48 -33.15 40.84
N ALA A 122 47.28 -33.70 40.82
CA ALA A 122 47.03 -35.13 41.06
C ALA A 122 47.65 -36.01 39.94
N TYR A 123 47.51 -35.59 38.68
CA TYR A 123 48.12 -36.27 37.55
C TYR A 123 49.68 -36.24 37.65
N ASP A 124 50.24 -35.10 37.92
CA ASP A 124 51.72 -34.95 38.07
C ASP A 124 52.28 -35.86 39.17
N TYR A 125 51.57 -35.95 40.31
CA TYR A 125 51.93 -36.87 41.38
C TYR A 125 51.87 -38.33 40.92
N ALA A 126 50.80 -38.77 40.34
CA ALA A 126 50.57 -40.13 39.82
C ALA A 126 51.58 -40.49 38.72
N GLN A 127 51.85 -39.56 37.79
CA GLN A 127 52.88 -39.74 36.75
C GLN A 127 54.25 -39.94 37.31
N ASN A 128 54.68 -39.10 38.31
CA ASN A 128 55.93 -39.20 38.95
C ASN A 128 56.03 -40.50 39.75
N PHE A 129 54.94 -40.94 40.40
CA PHE A 129 54.89 -42.22 41.10
C PHE A 129 55.07 -43.40 40.11
N TYR A 130 54.36 -43.41 38.99
CA TYR A 130 54.50 -44.41 37.95
C TYR A 130 55.93 -44.46 37.39
N ASN A 131 56.57 -43.34 37.13
CA ASN A 131 57.93 -43.27 36.62
C ASN A 131 58.93 -43.90 37.60
N ARG A 132 58.76 -43.68 38.91
CA ARG A 132 59.56 -44.30 39.94
C ARG A 132 59.35 -45.83 39.98
N GLN A 133 58.11 -46.29 39.94
CA GLN A 133 57.80 -47.72 39.94
C GLN A 133 58.34 -48.40 38.69
N GLN A 134 58.29 -47.76 37.53
CA GLN A 134 58.87 -48.26 36.29
C GLN A 134 60.41 -48.42 36.41
N GLY A 135 61.11 -47.51 37.08
CA GLY A 135 62.53 -47.63 37.38
C GLY A 135 62.84 -48.84 38.28
N LEU A 136 62.05 -49.01 39.38
CA LEU A 136 62.21 -50.12 40.32
C LEU A 136 61.84 -51.47 39.67
N TRP A 137 60.89 -51.52 38.75
CA TRP A 137 60.58 -52.73 37.99
C TRP A 137 61.75 -53.16 37.08
N LYS A 138 62.44 -52.24 36.45
CA LYS A 138 63.61 -52.51 35.62
C LYS A 138 64.73 -53.12 36.44
N SER A 139 64.88 -52.73 37.71
CA SER A 139 65.83 -53.32 38.67
C SER A 139 65.29 -54.58 39.39
N ARG A 140 64.06 -55.08 38.97
CA ARG A 140 63.40 -56.25 39.57
C ARG A 140 63.12 -56.13 41.10
N THR A 141 62.84 -54.91 41.57
CA THR A 141 62.68 -54.63 43.01
C THR A 141 61.23 -54.66 43.43
N ILE A 142 60.27 -54.62 42.46
CA ILE A 142 58.80 -54.61 42.72
C ILE A 142 58.09 -55.67 41.91
N SER A 143 56.83 -55.97 42.27
CA SER A 143 55.94 -56.92 41.54
C SER A 143 55.33 -56.30 40.26
N ALA A 144 54.92 -57.15 39.35
CA ALA A 144 54.17 -56.67 38.18
C ALA A 144 52.84 -55.97 38.55
N ASN A 145 52.20 -56.45 39.63
CA ASN A 145 50.96 -55.82 40.17
C ASN A 145 51.18 -54.38 40.63
N ASP A 146 52.32 -54.10 41.28
CA ASP A 146 52.63 -52.75 41.78
C ASP A 146 52.83 -51.77 40.64
N LEU A 147 53.49 -52.19 39.56
CA LEU A 147 53.66 -51.40 38.38
C LEU A 147 52.28 -51.14 37.64
N GLU A 148 51.44 -52.17 37.56
CA GLU A 148 50.10 -52.06 36.92
C GLU A 148 49.19 -51.18 37.78
N ASN A 149 49.22 -51.25 39.12
CA ASN A 149 48.48 -50.34 39.98
C ASN A 149 48.96 -48.90 39.86
N ALA A 150 50.26 -48.65 39.74
CA ALA A 150 50.78 -47.31 39.51
C ALA A 150 50.37 -46.76 38.14
N ARG A 151 50.31 -47.61 37.09
CA ARG A 151 49.85 -47.29 35.77
C ARG A 151 48.37 -46.92 35.77
N SER A 152 47.50 -47.76 36.37
CA SER A 152 46.04 -47.53 36.48
C SER A 152 45.75 -46.23 37.23
N SER A 153 46.49 -45.94 38.31
CA SER A 153 46.35 -44.68 39.07
C SER A 153 46.67 -43.45 38.20
N ARG A 154 47.78 -43.54 37.40
CA ARG A 154 48.17 -42.48 36.48
C ARG A 154 47.11 -42.28 35.39
N ASP A 155 46.58 -43.37 34.75
CA ASP A 155 45.60 -43.34 33.71
C ASP A 155 44.25 -42.74 34.22
N GLN A 156 43.86 -43.10 35.46
CA GLN A 156 42.70 -42.51 36.11
C GLN A 156 42.85 -40.99 36.35
N ALA A 157 44.01 -40.57 36.85
CA ALA A 157 44.31 -39.16 37.08
C ALA A 157 44.35 -38.37 35.75
N GLN A 158 44.90 -38.98 34.69
CA GLN A 158 44.88 -38.40 33.34
C GLN A 158 43.49 -38.21 32.80
N ALA A 159 42.59 -39.18 32.95
CA ALA A 159 41.19 -39.07 32.53
C ALA A 159 40.45 -37.99 33.32
N THR A 160 40.70 -37.86 34.61
CA THR A 160 40.14 -36.79 35.45
C THR A 160 40.61 -35.41 35.00
N LEU A 161 41.91 -35.24 34.73
CA LEU A 161 42.47 -33.99 34.20
C LEU A 161 41.84 -33.63 32.88
N LYS A 162 41.72 -34.59 31.95
CA LYS A 162 41.09 -34.37 30.63
C LYS A 162 39.64 -33.90 30.77
N SER A 163 38.85 -34.53 31.62
CA SER A 163 37.48 -34.14 31.91
C SER A 163 37.38 -32.71 32.46
N ALA A 164 38.27 -32.33 33.38
CA ALA A 164 38.32 -30.96 33.92
C ALA A 164 38.69 -29.93 32.84
N GLN A 165 39.67 -30.27 31.97
CA GLN A 165 40.06 -29.41 30.84
C GLN A 165 38.90 -29.21 29.83
N ASP A 166 38.19 -30.28 29.50
CA ASP A 166 37.08 -30.23 28.57
C ASP A 166 35.95 -29.36 29.13
N LYS A 167 35.66 -29.47 30.45
CA LYS A 167 34.69 -28.60 31.12
C LYS A 167 35.10 -27.11 31.12
N LEU A 168 36.37 -26.81 31.38
CA LEU A 168 36.89 -25.44 31.29
C LEU A 168 36.79 -24.91 29.86
N SER A 169 37.13 -25.72 28.88
CA SER A 169 37.00 -25.38 27.47
C SER A 169 35.53 -25.05 27.10
N GLN A 170 34.57 -25.89 27.54
CA GLN A 170 33.15 -25.64 27.35
C GLN A 170 32.72 -24.28 27.93
N TYR A 171 33.13 -23.96 29.15
CA TYR A 171 32.78 -22.69 29.80
C TYR A 171 33.38 -21.47 29.08
N ARG A 172 34.62 -21.60 28.60
CA ARG A 172 35.29 -20.53 27.84
C ARG A 172 34.71 -20.33 26.44
N THR A 173 34.27 -21.40 25.79
CA THR A 173 33.62 -21.32 24.48
C THR A 173 32.23 -20.67 24.58
N GLY A 174 31.58 -20.78 25.75
CA GLY A 174 30.24 -20.21 25.96
C GLY A 174 29.11 -21.09 25.41
N ASN A 175 27.99 -20.46 25.14
CA ASN A 175 26.82 -21.13 24.58
C ASN A 175 27.05 -21.54 23.12
N ARG A 176 26.30 -22.53 22.64
CA ARG A 176 26.39 -22.98 21.25
C ARG A 176 25.86 -21.89 20.32
N GLU A 177 26.49 -21.76 19.15
CA GLU A 177 26.04 -20.80 18.11
C GLU A 177 24.56 -20.98 17.76
N GLN A 178 24.06 -22.23 17.77
CA GLN A 178 22.67 -22.54 17.49
C GLN A 178 21.72 -21.97 18.55
N ASP A 179 22.11 -22.05 19.84
CA ASP A 179 21.31 -21.52 20.95
C ASP A 179 21.26 -19.99 20.90
N ILE A 180 22.40 -19.35 20.58
CA ILE A 180 22.48 -17.91 20.35
C ILE A 180 21.63 -17.50 19.15
N ALA A 181 21.71 -18.25 18.04
CA ALA A 181 20.94 -17.98 16.84
C ALA A 181 19.44 -18.13 17.09
N GLN A 182 19.03 -19.11 17.89
CA GLN A 182 17.63 -19.30 18.30
C GLN A 182 17.12 -18.12 19.14
N ALA A 183 17.91 -17.68 20.13
CA ALA A 183 17.54 -16.52 20.96
C ALA A 183 17.44 -15.24 20.12
N LYS A 184 18.36 -15.06 19.15
CA LYS A 184 18.30 -13.95 18.18
C LYS A 184 17.05 -14.00 17.33
N ALA A 185 16.68 -15.17 16.81
CA ALA A 185 15.44 -15.33 16.01
C ALA A 185 14.19 -14.99 16.83
N SER A 186 14.16 -15.39 18.12
CA SER A 186 13.07 -15.03 19.03
C SER A 186 13.00 -13.52 19.28
N LEU A 187 14.13 -12.84 19.38
CA LEU A 187 14.19 -11.38 19.49
C LEU A 187 13.64 -10.70 18.22
N GLU A 188 14.04 -11.16 17.04
CA GLU A 188 13.53 -10.61 15.77
C GLU A 188 12.02 -10.85 15.61
N GLN A 189 11.51 -12.00 16.06
CA GLN A 189 10.07 -12.26 16.10
C GLN A 189 9.35 -11.26 17.03
N ALA A 190 9.87 -11.01 18.23
CA ALA A 190 9.29 -10.03 19.15
C ALA A 190 9.32 -8.60 18.58
N LYS A 191 10.38 -8.22 17.88
CA LYS A 191 10.47 -6.92 17.17
C LYS A 191 9.44 -6.81 16.06
N ALA A 192 9.19 -7.88 15.31
CA ALA A 192 8.14 -7.90 14.29
C ALA A 192 6.73 -7.72 14.90
N GLN A 193 6.47 -8.35 16.04
CA GLN A 193 5.22 -8.16 16.77
C GLN A 193 5.05 -6.71 17.27
N LEU A 194 6.14 -6.09 17.74
CA LEU A 194 6.15 -4.67 18.12
C LEU A 194 5.83 -3.77 16.93
N ALA A 195 6.45 -4.03 15.77
CA ALA A 195 6.20 -3.26 14.55
C ALA A 195 4.72 -3.38 14.10
N GLN A 196 4.14 -4.58 14.21
CA GLN A 196 2.71 -4.79 13.91
C GLN A 196 1.83 -4.00 14.89
N ALA A 197 2.07 -4.05 16.19
CA ALA A 197 1.28 -3.30 17.17
C ALA A 197 1.41 -1.77 16.98
N GLN A 198 2.57 -1.29 16.50
CA GLN A 198 2.76 0.13 16.15
C GLN A 198 1.94 0.51 14.92
N LEU A 199 1.91 -0.35 13.90
CA LEU A 199 1.11 -0.13 12.70
C LEU A 199 -0.39 -0.15 13.02
N ASP A 200 -0.84 -1.12 13.82
CA ASP A 200 -2.24 -1.22 14.23
C ASP A 200 -2.71 0.03 14.99
N LEU A 201 -1.84 0.58 15.86
CA LEU A 201 -2.13 1.85 16.54
C LEU A 201 -2.18 3.04 15.58
N GLN A 202 -1.30 3.10 14.57
CA GLN A 202 -1.36 4.14 13.54
C GLN A 202 -2.64 4.02 12.71
N ASP A 203 -3.05 2.79 12.38
CA ASP A 203 -4.25 2.51 11.60
C ASP A 203 -5.57 2.79 12.34
N THR A 204 -5.53 3.12 13.64
CA THR A 204 -6.69 3.66 14.40
C THR A 204 -7.03 5.09 14.03
N THR A 205 -6.13 5.82 13.36
CA THR A 205 -6.36 7.17 12.85
C THR A 205 -6.71 7.13 11.38
N LEU A 206 -7.88 7.62 11.02
CA LEU A 206 -8.35 7.65 9.64
C LEU A 206 -7.84 8.90 8.93
N ILE A 207 -7.00 8.71 7.91
CA ILE A 207 -6.37 9.79 7.15
C ILE A 207 -6.89 9.81 5.72
N ALA A 208 -7.15 11.03 5.20
CA ALA A 208 -7.59 11.22 3.83
C ALA A 208 -6.49 10.85 2.82
N PRO A 209 -6.77 9.96 1.83
CA PRO A 209 -5.78 9.55 0.83
C PRO A 209 -5.56 10.60 -0.26
N ALA A 210 -6.50 11.51 -0.49
CA ALA A 210 -6.49 12.51 -1.55
C ALA A 210 -7.35 13.72 -1.22
N ASN A 211 -7.20 14.79 -2.01
CA ASN A 211 -8.10 15.95 -1.95
C ASN A 211 -9.47 15.60 -2.54
N GLY A 212 -10.53 16.07 -1.91
CA GLY A 212 -11.89 15.81 -2.38
C GLY A 212 -12.95 16.50 -1.54
N THR A 213 -14.21 16.16 -1.81
CA THR A 213 -15.37 16.57 -1.01
C THR A 213 -16.02 15.33 -0.43
N LEU A 214 -16.37 15.38 0.84
CA LEU A 214 -17.06 14.28 1.52
C LEU A 214 -18.49 14.16 1.00
N LEU A 215 -18.84 12.99 0.46
CA LEU A 215 -20.19 12.73 -0.06
C LEU A 215 -21.12 12.15 0.99
N THR A 216 -20.62 11.16 1.73
CA THR A 216 -21.45 10.39 2.65
C THR A 216 -20.65 10.00 3.89
N ARG A 217 -21.28 10.17 5.04
CA ARG A 217 -20.84 9.67 6.34
C ARG A 217 -21.73 8.47 6.72
N ALA A 218 -21.18 7.27 6.60
CA ALA A 218 -21.94 6.04 6.81
C ALA A 218 -22.09 5.64 8.29
N VAL A 219 -21.30 6.23 9.20
CA VAL A 219 -21.24 5.82 10.61
C VAL A 219 -21.08 7.02 11.54
N GLU A 220 -21.56 6.85 12.79
CA GLU A 220 -21.52 7.85 13.83
C GLU A 220 -20.54 7.48 14.97
N PRO A 221 -19.96 8.45 15.68
CA PRO A 221 -19.19 8.22 16.88
C PRO A 221 -19.93 7.32 17.89
N GLY A 222 -19.23 6.37 18.49
CA GLY A 222 -19.81 5.33 19.34
C GLY A 222 -20.11 4.01 18.62
N SER A 223 -20.17 4.00 17.29
CA SER A 223 -20.39 2.78 16.50
C SER A 223 -19.21 1.83 16.60
N MET A 224 -19.50 0.51 16.58
CA MET A 224 -18.48 -0.54 16.50
C MET A 224 -18.22 -0.91 15.05
N LEU A 225 -16.97 -0.85 14.61
CA LEU A 225 -16.55 -1.02 13.22
C LEU A 225 -15.67 -2.26 13.07
N ASN A 226 -15.86 -2.97 11.96
CA ASN A 226 -14.94 -4.01 11.53
C ASN A 226 -13.90 -3.42 10.56
N ALA A 227 -12.72 -4.02 10.50
CA ALA A 227 -11.70 -3.66 9.53
C ALA A 227 -12.26 -3.72 8.09
N GLY A 228 -11.99 -2.70 7.28
CA GLY A 228 -12.46 -2.60 5.89
C GLY A 228 -13.91 -2.13 5.71
N SER A 229 -14.67 -1.92 6.78
CA SER A 229 -16.03 -1.36 6.68
C SER A 229 -15.96 0.08 6.20
N THR A 230 -16.75 0.44 5.17
CA THR A 230 -16.81 1.81 4.65
C THR A 230 -17.34 2.77 5.72
N VAL A 231 -16.55 3.77 6.04
CA VAL A 231 -16.88 4.81 7.02
C VAL A 231 -17.33 6.09 6.31
N LEU A 232 -16.56 6.49 5.31
CA LEU A 232 -16.77 7.72 4.54
C LEU A 232 -16.65 7.43 3.05
N THR A 233 -17.36 8.21 2.23
CA THR A 233 -17.20 8.22 0.77
C THR A 233 -16.72 9.58 0.34
N LEU A 234 -15.52 9.65 -0.25
CA LEU A 234 -14.89 10.86 -0.74
C LEU A 234 -15.02 10.95 -2.27
N SER A 235 -15.51 12.08 -2.77
CA SER A 235 -15.45 12.46 -4.18
C SER A 235 -14.13 13.17 -4.44
N LEU A 236 -13.34 12.68 -5.38
CA LEU A 236 -12.02 13.25 -5.67
C LEU A 236 -12.17 14.56 -6.44
N THR A 237 -11.36 15.57 -6.11
CA THR A 237 -11.38 16.83 -6.86
C THR A 237 -10.84 16.68 -8.29
N ARG A 238 -9.90 15.78 -8.52
CA ARG A 238 -9.24 15.52 -9.83
C ARG A 238 -8.79 14.05 -9.92
N PRO A 239 -8.74 13.48 -11.13
CA PRO A 239 -9.18 14.02 -12.41
C PRO A 239 -10.71 13.99 -12.57
N VAL A 240 -11.29 15.02 -13.20
CA VAL A 240 -12.68 15.07 -13.60
C VAL A 240 -12.82 14.53 -15.02
N TRP A 241 -13.79 13.70 -15.26
CA TRP A 241 -14.10 13.15 -16.56
C TRP A 241 -15.53 13.49 -16.98
N VAL A 242 -15.75 13.44 -18.27
CA VAL A 242 -17.10 13.44 -18.85
C VAL A 242 -17.30 12.11 -19.55
N ARG A 243 -18.38 11.45 -19.21
CA ARG A 243 -18.85 10.24 -19.89
C ARG A 243 -19.86 10.69 -20.94
N ALA A 244 -19.49 10.56 -22.21
CA ALA A 244 -20.36 10.86 -23.34
C ALA A 244 -20.60 9.60 -24.18
N TYR A 245 -21.57 9.67 -25.07
CA TYR A 245 -21.93 8.55 -25.94
C TYR A 245 -21.95 9.02 -27.39
N VAL A 246 -21.41 8.18 -28.27
CA VAL A 246 -21.39 8.41 -29.73
C VAL A 246 -22.01 7.22 -30.44
N ASP A 247 -22.74 7.51 -31.50
CA ASP A 247 -23.27 6.51 -32.42
C ASP A 247 -22.16 5.93 -33.32
N GLU A 248 -22.43 4.78 -33.95
CA GLU A 248 -21.47 4.12 -34.84
C GLU A 248 -21.06 5.00 -36.03
N ARG A 249 -21.98 5.80 -36.56
CA ARG A 249 -21.75 6.65 -37.75
C ARG A 249 -20.67 7.70 -37.49
N ASN A 250 -20.61 8.20 -36.26
CA ASN A 250 -19.72 9.28 -35.86
C ASN A 250 -18.46 8.78 -35.11
N LEU A 251 -18.32 7.46 -34.95
CA LEU A 251 -17.22 6.87 -34.21
C LEU A 251 -15.83 7.23 -34.79
N SER A 252 -15.73 7.33 -36.13
CA SER A 252 -14.49 7.71 -36.82
C SER A 252 -13.99 9.12 -36.44
N GLN A 253 -14.86 9.99 -35.98
CA GLN A 253 -14.53 11.34 -35.54
C GLN A 253 -14.09 11.43 -34.09
N THR A 254 -14.21 10.35 -33.31
CA THR A 254 -13.97 10.34 -31.86
C THR A 254 -12.66 9.65 -31.47
N GLN A 255 -11.57 9.94 -32.17
CA GLN A 255 -10.28 9.33 -31.91
C GLN A 255 -9.69 9.80 -30.55
N PRO A 256 -9.02 8.92 -29.80
CA PRO A 256 -8.29 9.29 -28.58
C PRO A 256 -7.26 10.39 -28.85
N GLY A 257 -7.17 11.37 -27.95
CA GLY A 257 -6.26 12.51 -28.06
C GLY A 257 -6.86 13.75 -28.71
N ARG A 258 -8.04 13.66 -29.34
CA ARG A 258 -8.73 14.81 -29.96
C ARG A 258 -9.18 15.81 -28.91
N ASP A 259 -8.91 17.10 -29.16
CA ASP A 259 -9.36 18.23 -28.33
C ASP A 259 -10.84 18.51 -28.56
N ILE A 260 -11.55 18.80 -27.49
CA ILE A 260 -13.01 19.06 -27.50
C ILE A 260 -13.37 20.18 -26.52
N LEU A 261 -14.49 20.78 -26.74
CA LEU A 261 -15.11 21.79 -25.89
C LEU A 261 -16.32 21.21 -25.16
N LEU A 262 -16.41 21.49 -23.88
CA LEU A 262 -17.44 20.97 -23.00
C LEU A 262 -18.26 22.13 -22.45
N TYR A 263 -19.52 22.17 -22.80
CA TYR A 263 -20.48 23.21 -22.39
C TYR A 263 -21.37 22.66 -21.27
N THR A 264 -21.58 23.46 -20.25
CA THR A 264 -22.56 23.20 -19.20
C THR A 264 -23.67 24.26 -19.25
N ASP A 265 -24.89 23.91 -18.85
CA ASP A 265 -26.00 24.83 -18.83
C ASP A 265 -25.76 26.06 -17.94
N GLY A 266 -24.94 25.91 -16.89
CA GLY A 266 -24.57 27.00 -15.99
C GLY A 266 -23.53 27.97 -16.54
N ARG A 267 -22.82 27.60 -17.66
CA ARG A 267 -21.74 28.42 -18.27
C ARG A 267 -21.75 28.29 -19.79
N PRO A 268 -22.77 28.80 -20.48
CA PRO A 268 -22.91 28.65 -21.92
C PRO A 268 -21.80 29.35 -22.72
N ASP A 269 -21.27 30.47 -22.20
CA ASP A 269 -20.30 31.32 -22.91
C ASP A 269 -18.82 30.98 -22.61
N LYS A 270 -18.58 30.06 -21.67
CA LYS A 270 -17.19 29.69 -21.26
C LYS A 270 -17.06 28.18 -21.18
N PRO A 271 -16.78 27.51 -22.30
CA PRO A 271 -16.61 26.06 -22.30
C PRO A 271 -15.37 25.61 -21.51
N TYR A 272 -15.41 24.41 -21.02
CA TYR A 272 -14.22 23.70 -20.50
C TYR A 272 -13.52 23.00 -21.66
N HIS A 273 -12.21 22.83 -21.50
CA HIS A 273 -11.38 22.11 -22.45
C HIS A 273 -11.18 20.66 -22.00
N GLY A 274 -11.27 19.74 -22.94
CA GLY A 274 -11.07 18.34 -22.67
C GLY A 274 -10.43 17.60 -23.81
N LYS A 275 -9.93 16.41 -23.52
CA LYS A 275 -9.37 15.49 -24.51
C LYS A 275 -10.06 14.14 -24.41
N ILE A 276 -10.34 13.53 -25.56
CA ILE A 276 -10.84 12.16 -25.60
C ILE A 276 -9.73 11.22 -25.09
N GLY A 277 -9.92 10.67 -23.91
CA GLY A 277 -8.95 9.77 -23.29
C GLY A 277 -9.17 8.31 -23.64
N PHE A 278 -10.42 7.92 -23.91
CA PHE A 278 -10.77 6.53 -24.20
C PHE A 278 -12.08 6.43 -24.95
N VAL A 279 -12.13 5.51 -25.90
CA VAL A 279 -13.32 5.11 -26.65
C VAL A 279 -13.55 3.63 -26.35
N SER A 280 -14.77 3.26 -25.90
CA SER A 280 -15.08 1.85 -25.61
C SER A 280 -15.03 1.02 -26.91
N PRO A 281 -14.33 -0.12 -26.91
CA PRO A 281 -14.35 -1.04 -28.04
C PRO A 281 -15.64 -1.84 -28.14
N THR A 282 -16.50 -1.77 -27.12
CA THR A 282 -17.75 -2.52 -27.03
C THR A 282 -18.91 -1.55 -27.06
N ALA A 283 -19.91 -1.82 -27.94
CA ALA A 283 -21.15 -1.06 -27.99
C ALA A 283 -22.01 -1.36 -26.74
N GLU A 284 -22.68 -0.34 -26.26
CA GLU A 284 -23.61 -0.41 -25.12
C GLU A 284 -25.01 0.06 -25.63
N PHE A 285 -26.08 -0.44 -25.01
CA PHE A 285 -27.38 0.14 -25.23
C PHE A 285 -27.47 1.52 -24.55
N THR A 286 -28.13 2.48 -25.18
CA THR A 286 -28.33 3.82 -24.59
C THR A 286 -28.85 3.71 -23.16
N PRO A 287 -28.22 4.33 -22.18
CA PRO A 287 -28.75 4.40 -20.82
C PRO A 287 -30.11 5.08 -20.80
N LYS A 288 -31.06 4.61 -20.00
CA LYS A 288 -32.45 5.17 -19.88
C LYS A 288 -32.50 6.65 -19.48
N THR A 289 -31.40 7.27 -19.13
CA THR A 289 -31.26 8.68 -18.74
C THR A 289 -31.08 9.64 -19.93
N VAL A 290 -30.96 9.14 -21.17
CA VAL A 290 -30.86 10.00 -22.35
C VAL A 290 -32.25 10.20 -22.94
N GLU A 291 -32.79 11.40 -22.80
CA GLU A 291 -34.21 11.73 -23.08
C GLU A 291 -34.55 12.05 -24.55
N THR A 292 -33.70 11.71 -25.52
CA THR A 292 -34.02 11.96 -26.92
C THR A 292 -34.67 10.74 -27.58
N PRO A 293 -35.79 10.90 -28.32
CA PRO A 293 -36.52 9.78 -28.92
C PRO A 293 -35.69 8.95 -29.91
N ASP A 294 -34.74 9.58 -30.61
CA ASP A 294 -33.92 8.97 -31.66
C ASP A 294 -32.79 8.09 -31.13
N LEU A 295 -32.42 8.26 -29.87
CA LEU A 295 -31.28 7.52 -29.24
C LEU A 295 -31.72 6.30 -28.43
N ARG A 296 -32.98 6.00 -28.30
CA ARG A 296 -33.49 4.91 -27.45
C ARG A 296 -33.27 3.51 -27.99
N THR A 297 -32.95 3.36 -29.26
CA THR A 297 -32.87 2.06 -29.94
C THR A 297 -31.47 1.77 -30.54
N ASP A 298 -30.58 2.74 -30.62
CA ASP A 298 -29.30 2.57 -31.28
C ASP A 298 -28.18 2.15 -30.31
N LEU A 299 -27.30 1.31 -30.81
CA LEU A 299 -26.05 0.97 -30.13
C LEU A 299 -25.14 2.19 -30.12
N VAL A 300 -24.61 2.50 -28.95
CA VAL A 300 -23.69 3.63 -28.72
C VAL A 300 -22.39 3.18 -28.13
N TYR A 301 -21.33 3.93 -28.41
CA TYR A 301 -20.01 3.70 -27.85
C TYR A 301 -19.73 4.76 -26.78
N ARG A 302 -19.30 4.29 -25.63
CA ARG A 302 -18.96 5.16 -24.50
C ARG A 302 -17.62 5.84 -24.71
N LEU A 303 -17.60 7.15 -24.55
CA LEU A 303 -16.42 8.00 -24.55
C LEU A 303 -16.07 8.40 -23.12
N ARG A 304 -14.79 8.40 -22.81
CA ARG A 304 -14.26 9.04 -21.61
C ARG A 304 -13.42 10.24 -22.02
N ILE A 305 -13.85 11.40 -21.61
CA ILE A 305 -13.24 12.68 -21.91
C ILE A 305 -12.59 13.18 -20.62
N ILE A 306 -11.30 13.53 -20.67
CA ILE A 306 -10.56 14.09 -19.55
C ILE A 306 -10.68 15.59 -19.62
N VAL A 307 -11.24 16.22 -18.59
CA VAL A 307 -11.34 17.68 -18.49
C VAL A 307 -9.99 18.22 -18.00
N THR A 308 -9.37 19.13 -18.74
CA THR A 308 -8.02 19.65 -18.44
C THR A 308 -8.04 20.86 -17.50
N ASP A 309 -9.10 21.67 -17.59
CA ASP A 309 -9.31 22.92 -16.85
C ASP A 309 -10.50 22.85 -15.89
N ALA A 310 -10.79 21.63 -15.36
CA ALA A 310 -11.86 21.42 -14.38
C ALA A 310 -11.72 22.33 -13.17
N ASP A 311 -12.82 22.93 -12.76
CA ASP A 311 -12.97 23.71 -11.53
C ASP A 311 -14.02 23.08 -10.59
N ASP A 312 -14.21 23.66 -9.41
CA ASP A 312 -15.13 23.15 -8.39
C ASP A 312 -16.62 23.31 -8.76
N ALA A 313 -16.93 23.96 -9.89
CA ALA A 313 -18.29 24.10 -10.39
C ALA A 313 -18.79 22.83 -11.10
N LEU A 314 -17.89 21.98 -11.59
CA LEU A 314 -18.24 20.69 -12.16
C LEU A 314 -18.57 19.68 -11.05
N ARG A 315 -19.82 19.20 -11.03
CA ARG A 315 -20.30 18.25 -10.03
C ARG A 315 -20.66 16.92 -10.65
N GLN A 316 -20.55 15.85 -9.87
CA GLN A 316 -20.95 14.50 -10.28
C GLN A 316 -22.36 14.49 -10.87
N GLY A 317 -22.51 13.84 -12.04
CA GLY A 317 -23.80 13.70 -12.72
C GLY A 317 -24.28 14.93 -13.50
N MET A 318 -23.55 16.05 -13.46
CA MET A 318 -23.92 17.26 -14.17
C MET A 318 -23.99 17.02 -15.69
N PRO A 319 -25.08 17.41 -16.40
CA PRO A 319 -25.18 17.27 -17.84
C PRO A 319 -24.16 18.18 -18.55
N VAL A 320 -23.58 17.66 -19.62
CA VAL A 320 -22.56 18.37 -20.41
C VAL A 320 -22.84 18.11 -21.89
N THR A 321 -22.79 19.19 -22.68
CA THR A 321 -22.78 19.15 -24.12
C THR A 321 -21.36 19.19 -24.66
N VAL A 322 -20.99 18.20 -25.45
CA VAL A 322 -19.64 18.06 -26.03
C VAL A 322 -19.67 18.53 -27.47
N LYS A 323 -18.85 19.50 -27.83
CA LYS A 323 -18.65 19.96 -29.20
C LYS A 323 -17.20 19.74 -29.63
N PHE A 324 -17.01 19.35 -30.87
CA PHE A 324 -15.71 19.16 -31.47
C PHE A 324 -15.13 20.50 -31.93
N ASN A 325 -13.88 20.79 -31.59
CA ASN A 325 -13.22 21.96 -32.08
C ASN A 325 -12.67 21.67 -33.49
N ASP A 326 -13.35 22.20 -34.51
CA ASP A 326 -12.98 22.01 -35.92
C ASP A 326 -11.92 23.03 -36.41
N GLU A 327 -11.44 23.97 -35.54
CA GLU A 327 -10.44 24.95 -35.93
C GLU A 327 -9.02 24.32 -36.22
N ALA A 328 -8.79 23.08 -35.84
CA ALA A 328 -7.52 22.37 -36.09
C ALA A 328 -7.40 21.73 -37.50
N ARG A 329 -8.35 21.99 -38.43
CA ARG A 329 -8.35 21.42 -39.79
C ARG A 329 -7.70 22.31 -40.87
N HIS A 330 -7.16 23.46 -40.50
CA HIS A 330 -6.58 24.45 -41.44
C HIS A 330 -5.10 24.78 -41.17
N GLU A 331 -4.30 23.84 -40.67
CA GLU A 331 -2.81 23.91 -40.73
C GLU A 331 -2.23 22.68 -41.43
#